data_3118e63d32d08ebd4dad70a09d8adb4c
#
_entry.id   3118e63d32d08ebd4dad70a09d8adb4c
#
_cell.length_a   1.000
_cell.length_b   1.000
_cell.length_c   1.000
_cell.angle_alpha   90.00
_cell.angle_beta   90.00
_cell.angle_gamma   90.00
#
_symmetry.space_group_name_H-M   'P 1'
#
loop_
_entity.id
_entity.type
_entity.pdbx_description
1 polymer ?
#
loop_
_entity_poly.entity_id
_entity_poly.type
_entity_poly.pdbx_seq_one_letter_code
_entity_poly.pdbx_strand_id
1 'polypeptide(L)'
;MPSQRDWLALIRLPGMGAARLADILSVAPDWPAGWLARLPHQAATALRLWLDHPARSPLTQAVDADLSWLAAAPGRHLLHPGHPAWPALLEQIGDPPPVLWALGDLAALQPPRLAIVGSRRPTREGLTNAAAFGRELASRDWCVVSGLALGVDGAAQQAALEAGGRSVAVLGCGVDVIYPPRHARLYQQLLDQGGLVLSEHPPGTPARPAFFPRRNRIVTGLSLGVLVVEAAEKSGSLVSARLAIEQNREVFALPGSIHNPQARGCLRLIRQGAVLVRHVDDILEELTQWAASSPALAQSREAGPQDSAGGDPLLRWLSDAPSPLDALVNLTGLAVPDCQRRLLELELEGRAAQAPGGWVRLPENA
;
A
#
# COMPACT_ATOMS: atom_id res chain seq x y z
N MET A 1 -7.83 -24.50 -6.50
CA MET A 1 -6.73 -23.60 -6.06
C MET A 1 -5.77 -24.36 -5.17
N PRO A 2 -4.45 -24.13 -5.24
CA PRO A 2 -3.46 -24.69 -4.32
C PRO A 2 -3.75 -24.26 -2.87
N SER A 3 -3.54 -25.17 -1.91
CA SER A 3 -3.60 -24.88 -0.48
C SER A 3 -2.36 -24.08 -0.04
N GLN A 4 -2.35 -23.55 1.19
CA GLN A 4 -1.18 -22.86 1.75
C GLN A 4 0.08 -23.76 1.72
N ARG A 5 -0.07 -25.05 2.01
CA ARG A 5 1.01 -26.04 1.92
C ARG A 5 1.53 -26.19 0.49
N ASP A 6 0.62 -26.21 -0.48
CA ASP A 6 0.96 -26.31 -1.89
C ASP A 6 1.74 -25.06 -2.37
N TRP A 7 1.33 -23.87 -1.93
CA TRP A 7 2.04 -22.63 -2.24
C TRP A 7 3.47 -22.65 -1.71
N LEU A 8 3.69 -23.14 -0.50
CA LEU A 8 5.04 -23.28 0.07
C LEU A 8 5.91 -24.25 -0.73
N ALA A 9 5.33 -25.30 -1.30
CA ALA A 9 6.03 -26.19 -2.20
C ALA A 9 6.29 -25.54 -3.56
N LEU A 10 5.29 -24.87 -4.16
CA LEU A 10 5.39 -24.22 -5.48
C LEU A 10 6.52 -23.19 -5.55
N ILE A 11 6.70 -22.35 -4.54
CA ILE A 11 7.77 -21.33 -4.52
C ILE A 11 9.19 -21.91 -4.41
N ARG A 12 9.29 -23.21 -4.09
CA ARG A 12 10.55 -23.94 -3.95
C ARG A 12 10.87 -24.84 -5.14
N LEU A 13 9.96 -24.92 -6.11
CA LEU A 13 10.19 -25.72 -7.29
C LEU A 13 11.34 -25.15 -8.13
N PRO A 14 12.19 -26.01 -8.74
CA PRO A 14 13.28 -25.55 -9.56
C PRO A 14 12.78 -24.75 -10.77
N GLY A 15 13.36 -23.57 -11.00
CA GLY A 15 13.02 -22.70 -12.12
C GLY A 15 11.64 -21.99 -11.98
N MET A 16 11.02 -21.99 -10.80
CA MET A 16 9.82 -21.20 -10.50
C MET A 16 10.21 -19.79 -10.07
N GLY A 17 10.24 -18.87 -11.03
CA GLY A 17 10.34 -17.44 -10.74
C GLY A 17 8.97 -16.75 -10.80
N ALA A 18 8.91 -15.50 -10.34
CA ALA A 18 7.68 -14.71 -10.29
C ALA A 18 6.98 -14.61 -11.67
N ALA A 19 7.72 -14.34 -12.74
CA ALA A 19 7.16 -14.23 -14.09
C ALA A 19 6.46 -15.53 -14.52
N ARG A 20 7.10 -16.69 -14.32
CA ARG A 20 6.49 -17.97 -14.68
C ARG A 20 5.26 -18.28 -13.85
N LEU A 21 5.28 -17.93 -12.57
CA LEU A 21 4.13 -18.10 -11.72
C LEU A 21 2.98 -17.21 -12.18
N ALA A 22 3.25 -15.96 -12.54
CA ALA A 22 2.25 -15.04 -13.08
C ALA A 22 1.64 -15.59 -14.40
N ASP A 23 2.46 -16.13 -15.31
CA ASP A 23 2.00 -16.76 -16.55
C ASP A 23 1.06 -17.95 -16.27
N ILE A 24 1.39 -18.79 -15.28
CA ILE A 24 0.54 -19.92 -14.90
C ILE A 24 -0.77 -19.42 -14.29
N LEU A 25 -0.72 -18.44 -13.41
CA LEU A 25 -1.89 -17.89 -12.73
C LEU A 25 -2.85 -17.17 -13.69
N SER A 26 -2.35 -16.52 -14.74
CA SER A 26 -3.18 -15.81 -15.73
C SER A 26 -4.18 -16.69 -16.44
N VAL A 27 -3.90 -18.00 -16.52
CA VAL A 27 -4.78 -19.02 -17.15
C VAL A 27 -5.63 -19.77 -16.12
N ALA A 28 -5.47 -19.49 -14.81
CA ALA A 28 -6.19 -20.11 -13.70
C ALA A 28 -6.36 -21.64 -13.81
N PRO A 29 -5.26 -22.42 -13.99
CA PRO A 29 -5.35 -23.84 -14.26
C PRO A 29 -5.86 -24.63 -13.06
N ASP A 30 -6.53 -25.75 -13.32
CA ASP A 30 -6.98 -26.66 -12.27
C ASP A 30 -5.80 -27.26 -11.50
N TRP A 31 -5.95 -27.32 -10.19
CA TRP A 31 -4.96 -27.92 -9.31
C TRP A 31 -5.25 -29.41 -9.09
N PRO A 32 -4.27 -30.32 -9.13
CA PRO A 32 -2.86 -30.10 -9.53
C PRO A 32 -2.59 -30.33 -11.02
N ALA A 33 -3.50 -30.96 -11.79
CA ALA A 33 -3.26 -31.46 -13.13
C ALA A 33 -2.92 -30.33 -14.14
N GLY A 34 -3.69 -29.25 -14.15
CA GLY A 34 -3.45 -28.12 -15.02
C GLY A 34 -2.14 -27.39 -14.73
N TRP A 35 -1.70 -27.36 -13.46
CA TRP A 35 -0.40 -26.82 -13.07
C TRP A 35 0.73 -27.72 -13.58
N LEU A 36 0.65 -29.04 -13.36
CA LEU A 36 1.66 -30.00 -13.82
C LEU A 36 1.90 -29.94 -15.32
N ALA A 37 0.85 -29.66 -16.12
CA ALA A 37 0.95 -29.54 -17.56
C ALA A 37 1.72 -28.28 -18.04
N ARG A 38 1.81 -27.25 -17.20
CA ARG A 38 2.44 -25.96 -17.52
C ARG A 38 3.82 -25.76 -16.88
N LEU A 39 4.17 -26.61 -15.93
CA LEU A 39 5.46 -26.56 -15.27
C LEU A 39 6.58 -27.08 -16.18
N PRO A 40 7.80 -26.53 -16.09
CA PRO A 40 8.98 -27.16 -16.69
C PRO A 40 9.15 -28.59 -16.18
N HIS A 41 9.72 -29.45 -17.00
CA HIS A 41 9.87 -30.88 -16.68
C HIS A 41 10.44 -31.14 -15.27
N GLN A 42 11.50 -30.44 -14.88
CA GLN A 42 12.11 -30.61 -13.56
C GLN A 42 11.16 -30.18 -12.43
N ALA A 43 10.45 -29.07 -12.60
CA ALA A 43 9.46 -28.59 -11.62
C ALA A 43 8.26 -29.54 -11.53
N ALA A 44 7.75 -30.02 -12.67
CA ALA A 44 6.66 -30.98 -12.71
C ALA A 44 7.04 -32.31 -12.05
N THR A 45 8.25 -32.81 -12.28
CA THR A 45 8.76 -34.01 -11.62
C THR A 45 8.90 -33.83 -10.11
N ALA A 46 9.43 -32.69 -9.66
CA ALA A 46 9.56 -32.37 -8.23
C ALA A 46 8.19 -32.22 -7.56
N LEU A 47 7.22 -31.59 -8.23
CA LEU A 47 5.86 -31.44 -7.73
C LEU A 47 5.14 -32.77 -7.64
N ARG A 48 5.24 -33.65 -8.66
CA ARG A 48 4.68 -35.02 -8.61
C ARG A 48 5.25 -35.81 -7.46
N LEU A 49 6.59 -35.81 -7.29
CA LEU A 49 7.23 -36.49 -6.17
C LEU A 49 6.70 -35.99 -4.82
N TRP A 50 6.49 -34.69 -4.70
CA TRP A 50 5.99 -34.11 -3.46
C TRP A 50 4.51 -34.46 -3.20
N LEU A 51 3.67 -34.49 -4.24
CA LEU A 51 2.27 -34.85 -4.13
C LEU A 51 2.05 -36.36 -3.84
N ASP A 52 2.78 -37.24 -4.58
CA ASP A 52 2.57 -38.67 -4.52
C ASP A 52 3.36 -39.33 -3.36
N HIS A 53 4.54 -38.79 -3.07
CA HIS A 53 5.48 -39.35 -2.10
C HIS A 53 6.11 -38.25 -1.23
N PRO A 54 5.34 -37.50 -0.40
CA PRO A 54 5.85 -36.37 0.37
C PRO A 54 7.02 -36.73 1.28
N ALA A 55 7.00 -37.92 1.88
CA ALA A 55 8.09 -38.39 2.75
C ALA A 55 9.46 -38.56 2.03
N ARG A 56 9.44 -38.68 0.69
CA ARG A 56 10.66 -38.79 -0.14
C ARG A 56 11.04 -37.47 -0.81
N SER A 57 10.18 -36.47 -0.72
CA SER A 57 10.42 -35.18 -1.36
C SER A 57 11.40 -34.31 -0.55
N PRO A 58 12.43 -33.75 -1.17
CA PRO A 58 13.32 -32.81 -0.51
C PRO A 58 12.61 -31.52 -0.08
N LEU A 59 11.40 -31.24 -0.60
CA LEU A 59 10.62 -30.04 -0.25
C LEU A 59 9.98 -30.15 1.12
N THR A 60 9.70 -31.36 1.61
CA THR A 60 8.86 -31.59 2.80
C THR A 60 9.44 -30.94 4.04
N GLN A 61 10.73 -31.13 4.31
CA GLN A 61 11.36 -30.55 5.51
C GLN A 61 11.25 -29.03 5.52
N ALA A 62 11.47 -28.35 4.39
CA ALA A 62 11.39 -26.91 4.31
C ALA A 62 9.93 -26.41 4.41
N VAL A 63 8.98 -27.11 3.79
CA VAL A 63 7.55 -26.80 3.88
C VAL A 63 7.03 -26.97 5.31
N ASP A 64 7.41 -28.06 5.98
CA ASP A 64 7.00 -28.34 7.37
C ASP A 64 7.62 -27.33 8.35
N ALA A 65 8.86 -26.89 8.12
CA ALA A 65 9.48 -25.82 8.91
C ALA A 65 8.71 -24.49 8.76
N ASP A 66 8.30 -24.13 7.54
CA ASP A 66 7.50 -22.94 7.27
C ASP A 66 6.12 -23.01 7.91
N LEU A 67 5.44 -24.14 7.79
CA LEU A 67 4.13 -24.36 8.45
C LEU A 67 4.25 -24.28 9.96
N SER A 68 5.32 -24.84 10.52
CA SER A 68 5.61 -24.74 11.96
C SER A 68 5.84 -23.29 12.37
N TRP A 69 6.57 -22.51 11.57
CA TRP A 69 6.75 -21.09 11.85
C TRP A 69 5.41 -20.34 11.78
N LEU A 70 4.57 -20.59 10.79
CA LEU A 70 3.25 -19.98 10.66
C LEU A 70 2.33 -20.29 11.84
N ALA A 71 2.36 -21.54 12.33
CA ALA A 71 1.52 -21.97 13.42
C ALA A 71 2.04 -21.56 14.82
N ALA A 72 3.31 -21.16 14.94
CA ALA A 72 3.96 -20.95 16.24
C ALA A 72 3.49 -19.68 16.98
N ALA A 73 2.89 -18.70 16.29
CA ALA A 73 2.34 -17.50 16.94
C ALA A 73 1.23 -16.87 16.08
N PRO A 74 0.26 -16.18 16.71
CA PRO A 74 -0.74 -15.39 15.99
C PRO A 74 -0.06 -14.24 15.22
N GLY A 75 -0.74 -13.73 14.21
CA GLY A 75 -0.22 -12.64 13.37
C GLY A 75 0.84 -13.06 12.34
N ARG A 76 1.13 -14.35 12.19
CA ARG A 76 1.99 -14.89 11.15
C ARG A 76 1.15 -15.44 10.00
N HIS A 77 1.39 -14.91 8.80
CA HIS A 77 0.58 -15.25 7.64
C HIS A 77 1.47 -15.49 6.42
N LEU A 78 0.96 -16.30 5.49
CA LEU A 78 1.46 -16.42 4.14
C LEU A 78 0.40 -15.90 3.19
N LEU A 79 0.67 -14.77 2.55
CA LEU A 79 -0.20 -14.22 1.52
C LEU A 79 0.26 -14.74 0.14
N HIS A 80 -0.69 -15.07 -0.70
CA HIS A 80 -0.48 -15.56 -2.06
C HIS A 80 -1.61 -15.07 -2.97
N PRO A 81 -1.45 -15.07 -4.30
CA PRO A 81 -2.55 -14.80 -5.21
C PRO A 81 -3.76 -15.69 -4.91
N GLY A 82 -4.94 -15.08 -4.74
CA GLY A 82 -6.18 -15.76 -4.30
C GLY A 82 -6.38 -15.82 -2.79
N HIS A 83 -5.46 -15.34 -1.96
CA HIS A 83 -5.72 -15.12 -0.53
C HIS A 83 -6.62 -13.87 -0.34
N PRO A 84 -7.65 -13.90 0.54
CA PRO A 84 -8.58 -12.76 0.72
C PRO A 84 -7.92 -11.42 1.02
N ALA A 85 -6.78 -11.43 1.74
CA ALA A 85 -6.00 -10.23 2.05
C ALA A 85 -4.86 -9.94 1.03
N TRP A 86 -4.83 -10.65 -0.11
CA TRP A 86 -3.83 -10.36 -1.13
C TRP A 86 -4.09 -8.98 -1.75
N PRO A 87 -3.08 -8.07 -1.76
CA PRO A 87 -3.30 -6.72 -2.27
C PRO A 87 -3.47 -6.72 -3.79
N ALA A 88 -4.66 -6.34 -4.29
CA ALA A 88 -4.96 -6.31 -5.72
C ALA A 88 -3.99 -5.42 -6.54
N LEU A 89 -3.46 -4.36 -5.94
CA LEU A 89 -2.45 -3.52 -6.58
C LEU A 89 -1.16 -4.27 -6.94
N LEU A 90 -0.80 -5.34 -6.21
CA LEU A 90 0.37 -6.15 -6.52
C LEU A 90 0.17 -7.05 -7.74
N GLU A 91 -1.05 -7.36 -8.13
CA GLU A 91 -1.33 -8.15 -9.33
C GLU A 91 -1.06 -7.35 -10.61
N GLN A 92 -1.04 -6.02 -10.49
CA GLN A 92 -0.86 -5.09 -11.62
C GLN A 92 0.60 -4.82 -11.95
N ILE A 93 1.56 -5.22 -11.09
CA ILE A 93 2.99 -4.97 -11.36
C ILE A 93 3.59 -6.05 -12.26
N GLY A 94 4.58 -5.69 -13.07
CA GLY A 94 5.19 -6.61 -14.05
C GLY A 94 5.97 -7.78 -13.44
N ASP A 95 6.38 -7.70 -12.17
CA ASP A 95 7.10 -8.76 -11.42
C ASP A 95 6.48 -8.90 -10.01
N PRO A 96 5.23 -9.42 -9.88
CA PRO A 96 4.59 -9.59 -8.59
C PRO A 96 5.33 -10.64 -7.74
N PRO A 97 5.41 -10.49 -6.42
CA PRO A 97 5.97 -11.52 -5.57
C PRO A 97 5.12 -12.79 -5.64
N PRO A 98 5.71 -13.98 -5.69
CA PRO A 98 4.96 -15.24 -5.73
C PRO A 98 4.14 -15.48 -4.46
N VAL A 99 4.69 -15.07 -3.33
CA VAL A 99 4.05 -15.03 -2.02
C VAL A 99 4.63 -13.88 -1.21
N LEU A 100 3.92 -13.49 -0.17
CA LEU A 100 4.44 -12.60 0.87
C LEU A 100 4.29 -13.26 2.24
N TRP A 101 5.39 -13.34 2.94
CA TRP A 101 5.41 -13.59 4.37
C TRP A 101 4.95 -12.32 5.08
N ALA A 102 4.06 -12.47 6.05
CA ALA A 102 3.49 -11.35 6.77
C ALA A 102 3.55 -11.60 8.28
N LEU A 103 3.85 -10.55 9.03
CA LEU A 103 3.84 -10.55 10.49
C LEU A 103 3.15 -9.27 10.96
N GLY A 104 2.08 -9.42 11.77
CA GLY A 104 1.26 -8.33 12.30
C GLY A 104 -0.19 -8.41 11.88
N ASP A 105 -0.86 -7.26 11.78
CA ASP A 105 -2.28 -7.16 11.47
C ASP A 105 -2.53 -6.95 9.97
N LEU A 106 -3.19 -7.90 9.33
CA LEU A 106 -3.56 -7.81 7.90
C LEU A 106 -4.54 -6.66 7.61
N ALA A 107 -5.25 -6.16 8.60
CA ALA A 107 -6.12 -5.00 8.44
C ALA A 107 -5.36 -3.71 8.06
N ALA A 108 -4.02 -3.66 8.23
CA ALA A 108 -3.18 -2.58 7.72
C ALA A 108 -3.15 -2.49 6.17
N LEU A 109 -3.63 -3.53 5.47
CA LEU A 109 -3.75 -3.54 4.01
C LEU A 109 -5.09 -2.99 3.50
N GLN A 110 -6.06 -2.71 4.37
CA GLN A 110 -7.38 -2.21 3.96
C GLN A 110 -7.41 -0.72 3.60
N PRO A 111 -6.76 0.19 4.38
CA PRO A 111 -6.76 1.61 4.04
C PRO A 111 -6.05 1.91 2.71
N PRO A 112 -6.34 3.07 2.08
CA PRO A 112 -5.52 3.56 0.98
C PRO A 112 -4.07 3.73 1.44
N ARG A 113 -3.12 3.43 0.56
CA ARG A 113 -1.71 3.36 0.91
C ARG A 113 -0.88 4.29 0.05
N LEU A 114 0.01 5.04 0.72
CA LEU A 114 1.03 5.86 0.08
C LEU A 114 2.43 5.39 0.50
N ALA A 115 3.33 5.21 -0.46
CA ALA A 115 4.72 4.96 -0.16
C ALA A 115 5.44 6.28 0.17
N ILE A 116 6.19 6.32 1.27
CA ILE A 116 7.10 7.43 1.58
C ILE A 116 8.51 6.89 1.57
N VAL A 117 9.35 7.46 0.69
CA VAL A 117 10.73 7.03 0.50
C VAL A 117 11.68 8.22 0.45
N GLY A 118 12.97 7.98 0.71
CA GLY A 118 13.94 9.06 0.61
C GLY A 118 15.35 8.67 1.03
N SER A 119 16.14 9.70 1.32
CA SER A 119 17.52 9.57 1.76
C SER A 119 17.62 8.78 3.08
N ARG A 120 18.63 7.89 3.16
CA ARG A 120 19.02 7.23 4.41
C ARG A 120 19.82 8.16 5.34
N ARG A 121 20.29 9.30 4.81
CA ARG A 121 20.99 10.36 5.52
C ARG A 121 20.36 11.71 5.13
N PRO A 122 19.10 11.93 5.50
CA PRO A 122 18.41 13.16 5.17
C PRO A 122 18.97 14.32 5.99
N THR A 123 18.64 15.53 5.55
CA THR A 123 18.81 16.73 6.36
C THR A 123 17.80 16.72 7.52
N ARG A 124 18.00 17.64 8.47
CA ARG A 124 17.03 17.83 9.56
C ARG A 124 15.65 18.21 9.01
N GLU A 125 15.61 19.04 7.97
CA GLU A 125 14.40 19.43 7.27
C GLU A 125 13.72 18.21 6.61
N GLY A 126 14.49 17.36 5.92
CA GLY A 126 13.99 16.12 5.32
C GLY A 126 13.37 15.16 6.34
N LEU A 127 13.95 15.04 7.55
CA LEU A 127 13.35 14.26 8.64
C LEU A 127 12.04 14.89 9.13
N THR A 128 12.02 16.21 9.32
CA THR A 128 10.82 16.93 9.75
C THR A 128 9.69 16.79 8.75
N ASN A 129 9.99 16.93 7.46
CA ASN A 129 9.02 16.77 6.38
C ASN A 129 8.50 15.32 6.31
N ALA A 130 9.37 14.32 6.37
CA ALA A 130 8.96 12.91 6.38
C ALA A 130 8.00 12.60 7.53
N ALA A 131 8.30 13.11 8.73
CA ALA A 131 7.45 12.95 9.90
C ALA A 131 6.11 13.70 9.76
N ALA A 132 6.11 14.91 9.21
CA ALA A 132 4.89 15.70 9.00
C ALA A 132 3.94 14.99 8.03
N PHE A 133 4.44 14.55 6.87
CA PHE A 133 3.63 13.81 5.90
C PHE A 133 3.14 12.47 6.44
N GLY A 134 3.99 11.74 7.17
CA GLY A 134 3.58 10.48 7.80
C GLY A 134 2.45 10.65 8.81
N ARG A 135 2.55 11.66 9.67
CA ARG A 135 1.53 12.00 10.67
C ARG A 135 0.21 12.42 10.02
N GLU A 136 0.29 13.31 9.05
CA GLU A 136 -0.91 13.87 8.42
C GLU A 136 -1.65 12.82 7.58
N LEU A 137 -0.94 11.96 6.85
CA LEU A 137 -1.57 10.83 6.14
C LEU A 137 -2.27 9.89 7.11
N ALA A 138 -1.62 9.56 8.23
CA ALA A 138 -2.20 8.71 9.26
C ALA A 138 -3.48 9.32 9.87
N SER A 139 -3.51 10.64 10.12
CA SER A 139 -4.69 11.34 10.63
C SER A 139 -5.88 11.39 9.66
N ARG A 140 -5.63 11.04 8.39
CA ARG A 140 -6.64 10.95 7.32
C ARG A 140 -6.94 9.49 6.92
N ASP A 141 -6.66 8.54 7.81
CA ASP A 141 -6.86 7.09 7.61
C ASP A 141 -6.08 6.50 6.42
N TRP A 142 -4.95 7.13 6.03
CA TRP A 142 -4.03 6.56 5.06
C TRP A 142 -2.94 5.74 5.76
N CYS A 143 -2.59 4.61 5.15
CA CYS A 143 -1.50 3.79 5.63
C CYS A 143 -0.18 4.16 4.93
N VAL A 144 0.85 4.43 5.72
CA VAL A 144 2.20 4.69 5.21
C VAL A 144 2.92 3.38 4.93
N VAL A 145 3.31 3.18 3.67
CA VAL A 145 4.13 2.03 3.25
C VAL A 145 5.57 2.49 3.08
N SER A 146 6.53 1.77 3.66
CA SER A 146 7.93 2.07 3.46
C SER A 146 8.84 0.85 3.70
N GLY A 147 10.14 1.08 3.65
CA GLY A 147 11.14 0.02 3.74
C GLY A 147 11.78 -0.17 5.10
N LEU A 148 11.32 0.49 6.12
CA LEU A 148 11.93 0.50 7.46
C LEU A 148 13.43 0.91 7.44
N ALA A 149 13.90 1.59 6.39
CA ALA A 149 15.28 2.04 6.29
C ALA A 149 15.56 3.23 7.22
N LEU A 150 16.84 3.46 7.52
CA LEU A 150 17.24 4.67 8.26
C LEU A 150 16.84 5.92 7.48
N GLY A 151 16.60 7.01 8.18
CA GLY A 151 16.27 8.31 7.59
C GLY A 151 14.79 8.49 7.29
N VAL A 152 14.45 8.85 6.06
CA VAL A 152 13.08 9.20 5.64
C VAL A 152 12.07 8.11 5.94
N ASP A 153 12.37 6.86 5.58
CA ASP A 153 11.47 5.72 5.77
C ASP A 153 11.05 5.59 7.25
N GLY A 154 12.04 5.49 8.14
CA GLY A 154 11.79 5.34 9.56
C GLY A 154 11.09 6.54 10.19
N ALA A 155 11.45 7.78 9.79
CA ALA A 155 10.80 8.99 10.31
C ALA A 155 9.32 9.07 9.93
N ALA A 156 8.98 8.74 8.68
CA ALA A 156 7.60 8.73 8.21
C ALA A 156 6.76 7.64 8.92
N GLN A 157 7.29 6.42 9.02
CA GLN A 157 6.60 5.30 9.68
C GLN A 157 6.42 5.56 11.18
N GLN A 158 7.47 6.05 11.85
CA GLN A 158 7.40 6.40 13.28
C GLN A 158 6.30 7.45 13.53
N ALA A 159 6.27 8.52 12.74
CA ALA A 159 5.30 9.60 12.92
C ALA A 159 3.86 9.17 12.59
N ALA A 160 3.68 8.26 11.62
CA ALA A 160 2.36 7.68 11.33
C ALA A 160 1.84 6.86 12.51
N LEU A 161 2.69 6.04 13.13
CA LEU A 161 2.32 5.26 14.31
C LEU A 161 2.05 6.15 15.52
N GLU A 162 2.86 7.18 15.75
CA GLU A 162 2.67 8.15 16.85
C GLU A 162 1.34 8.94 16.72
N ALA A 163 0.84 9.08 15.51
CA ALA A 163 -0.47 9.68 15.24
C ALA A 163 -1.65 8.67 15.40
N GLY A 164 -1.37 7.44 15.83
CA GLY A 164 -2.40 6.41 15.98
C GLY A 164 -2.81 5.72 14.68
N GLY A 165 -2.13 6.03 13.56
CA GLY A 165 -2.39 5.39 12.28
C GLY A 165 -1.64 4.06 12.11
N ARG A 166 -1.82 3.44 10.95
CA ARG A 166 -1.18 2.18 10.59
C ARG A 166 -0.03 2.37 9.62
N SER A 167 0.94 1.47 9.68
CA SER A 167 2.04 1.45 8.72
C SER A 167 2.35 0.02 8.26
N VAL A 168 2.78 -0.09 7.00
CA VAL A 168 3.27 -1.35 6.43
C VAL A 168 4.76 -1.20 6.14
N ALA A 169 5.57 -2.09 6.73
CA ALA A 169 6.99 -2.19 6.44
C ALA A 169 7.26 -3.37 5.49
N VAL A 170 7.87 -3.11 4.35
CA VAL A 170 8.35 -4.19 3.47
C VAL A 170 9.83 -4.39 3.70
N LEU A 171 10.29 -5.61 3.93
CA LEU A 171 11.69 -5.90 4.26
C LEU A 171 12.45 -6.56 3.10
N GLY A 172 13.76 -6.35 3.06
CA GLY A 172 14.70 -7.09 2.19
C GLY A 172 15.43 -8.21 2.94
N CYS A 173 14.73 -8.86 3.90
CA CYS A 173 15.16 -10.00 4.70
C CYS A 173 13.90 -10.73 5.19
N GLY A 174 14.01 -11.83 5.92
CA GLY A 174 12.85 -12.47 6.55
C GLY A 174 12.07 -11.50 7.44
N VAL A 175 10.75 -11.70 7.55
CA VAL A 175 9.88 -10.81 8.36
C VAL A 175 10.27 -10.77 9.84
N ASP A 176 10.92 -11.79 10.34
CA ASP A 176 11.41 -11.98 11.71
C ASP A 176 12.87 -11.49 11.91
N VAL A 177 13.50 -10.99 10.85
CA VAL A 177 14.87 -10.45 10.91
C VAL A 177 14.83 -8.93 10.95
N ILE A 178 15.14 -8.36 12.11
CA ILE A 178 15.13 -6.90 12.32
C ILE A 178 16.31 -6.25 11.59
N TYR A 179 16.00 -5.46 10.57
CA TYR A 179 17.00 -4.71 9.84
C TYR A 179 16.48 -3.33 9.38
N PRO A 180 17.22 -2.22 9.64
CA PRO A 180 18.48 -2.15 10.38
C PRO A 180 18.28 -2.37 11.89
N PRO A 181 19.31 -2.87 12.62
CA PRO A 181 19.17 -3.12 14.07
C PRO A 181 18.77 -1.89 14.89
N ARG A 182 19.13 -0.69 14.43
CA ARG A 182 18.75 0.58 15.09
C ARG A 182 17.25 0.83 15.08
N HIS A 183 16.48 0.18 14.21
CA HIS A 183 15.03 0.29 14.13
C HIS A 183 14.29 -0.83 14.87
N ALA A 184 14.97 -1.56 15.79
CA ALA A 184 14.32 -2.61 16.57
C ALA A 184 13.10 -2.11 17.34
N ARG A 185 13.20 -0.91 17.95
CA ARG A 185 12.08 -0.30 18.66
C ARG A 185 10.94 0.07 17.72
N LEU A 186 11.23 0.68 16.56
CA LEU A 186 10.21 1.02 15.55
C LEU A 186 9.54 -0.23 14.98
N TYR A 187 10.32 -1.29 14.72
CA TYR A 187 9.80 -2.57 14.27
C TYR A 187 8.79 -3.14 15.28
N GLN A 188 9.14 -3.16 16.57
CA GLN A 188 8.24 -3.66 17.61
C GLN A 188 7.00 -2.77 17.75
N GLN A 189 7.18 -1.44 17.79
CA GLN A 189 6.07 -0.49 17.87
C GLN A 189 5.08 -0.66 16.69
N LEU A 190 5.60 -0.91 15.49
CA LEU A 190 4.77 -1.16 14.31
C LEU A 190 3.87 -2.38 14.51
N LEU A 191 4.40 -3.47 15.04
CA LEU A 191 3.62 -4.68 15.33
C LEU A 191 2.61 -4.46 16.46
N ASP A 192 3.02 -3.79 17.54
CA ASP A 192 2.18 -3.55 18.72
C ASP A 192 0.99 -2.61 18.42
N GLN A 193 1.10 -1.75 17.41
CA GLN A 193 0.08 -0.77 17.04
C GLN A 193 -0.73 -1.18 15.79
N GLY A 194 -0.83 -2.46 15.50
CA GLY A 194 -1.67 -2.97 14.41
C GLY A 194 -1.11 -2.68 13.01
N GLY A 195 0.20 -2.49 12.90
CA GLY A 195 0.89 -2.43 11.61
C GLY A 195 1.26 -3.82 11.09
N LEU A 196 1.91 -3.86 9.93
CA LEU A 196 2.23 -5.07 9.21
C LEU A 196 3.64 -5.05 8.65
N VAL A 197 4.38 -6.12 8.87
CA VAL A 197 5.69 -6.37 8.26
C VAL A 197 5.52 -7.39 7.14
N LEU A 198 6.01 -7.09 5.96
CA LEU A 198 5.95 -7.95 4.76
C LEU A 198 7.33 -8.27 4.21
N SER A 199 7.49 -9.45 3.67
CA SER A 199 8.69 -9.84 2.92
C SER A 199 8.38 -10.91 1.86
N GLU A 200 9.11 -10.84 0.74
CA GLU A 200 9.17 -11.92 -0.26
C GLU A 200 10.07 -13.09 0.18
N HIS A 201 10.89 -12.88 1.21
CA HIS A 201 11.84 -13.87 1.69
C HIS A 201 11.29 -14.68 2.85
N PRO A 202 11.58 -16.00 2.91
CA PRO A 202 11.20 -16.84 4.04
C PRO A 202 11.74 -16.31 5.38
N PRO A 203 11.09 -16.65 6.51
CA PRO A 203 11.57 -16.34 7.84
C PRO A 203 13.03 -16.79 8.04
N GLY A 204 13.78 -16.07 8.87
CA GLY A 204 15.18 -16.34 9.14
C GLY A 204 16.14 -15.91 8.01
N THR A 205 15.65 -15.44 6.85
CA THR A 205 16.52 -15.02 5.75
C THR A 205 17.28 -13.75 6.14
N PRO A 206 18.64 -13.76 6.12
CA PRO A 206 19.43 -12.59 6.48
C PRO A 206 19.35 -11.48 5.43
N ALA A 207 19.52 -10.23 5.87
CA ALA A 207 19.59 -9.08 4.98
C ALA A 207 20.78 -9.17 4.02
N ARG A 208 20.55 -8.95 2.73
CA ARG A 208 21.58 -8.93 1.68
C ARG A 208 21.43 -7.67 0.82
N PRO A 209 22.54 -7.03 0.40
CA PRO A 209 22.48 -5.80 -0.40
C PRO A 209 21.60 -5.90 -1.65
N ALA A 210 21.62 -7.03 -2.35
CA ALA A 210 20.85 -7.27 -3.57
C ALA A 210 19.32 -7.33 -3.33
N PHE A 211 18.85 -7.59 -2.11
CA PHE A 211 17.43 -7.73 -1.81
C PHE A 211 16.73 -6.38 -1.67
N PHE A 212 17.45 -5.33 -1.25
CA PHE A 212 16.84 -4.01 -1.03
C PHE A 212 16.29 -3.34 -2.30
N PRO A 213 17.03 -3.29 -3.43
CA PRO A 213 16.48 -2.75 -4.67
C PRO A 213 15.28 -3.56 -5.18
N ARG A 214 15.36 -4.89 -5.07
CA ARG A 214 14.28 -5.79 -5.52
C ARG A 214 13.02 -5.60 -4.69
N ARG A 215 13.14 -5.45 -3.37
CA ARG A 215 12.03 -5.21 -2.46
C ARG A 215 11.25 -3.93 -2.80
N ASN A 216 11.91 -2.89 -3.32
CA ASN A 216 11.28 -1.59 -3.59
C ASN A 216 10.09 -1.72 -4.54
N ARG A 217 10.07 -2.68 -5.47
CA ARG A 217 8.91 -2.93 -6.34
C ARG A 217 7.65 -3.32 -5.56
N ILE A 218 7.81 -3.95 -4.39
CA ILE A 218 6.69 -4.32 -3.52
C ILE A 218 6.20 -3.09 -2.75
N VAL A 219 7.11 -2.22 -2.27
CA VAL A 219 6.73 -0.95 -1.63
C VAL A 219 5.88 -0.10 -2.56
N THR A 220 6.34 0.10 -3.80
CA THR A 220 5.62 0.87 -4.81
C THR A 220 4.35 0.18 -5.29
N GLY A 221 4.40 -1.15 -5.49
CA GLY A 221 3.29 -1.96 -5.94
C GLY A 221 2.12 -2.06 -4.95
N LEU A 222 2.38 -1.89 -3.65
CA LEU A 222 1.35 -1.83 -2.60
C LEU A 222 0.64 -0.49 -2.54
N SER A 223 1.17 0.55 -3.16
CA SER A 223 0.81 1.94 -2.94
C SER A 223 0.13 2.55 -4.17
N LEU A 224 -0.74 3.52 -3.95
CA LEU A 224 -1.38 4.30 -5.02
C LEU A 224 -0.41 5.31 -5.65
N GLY A 225 0.58 5.76 -4.87
CA GLY A 225 1.63 6.66 -5.30
C GLY A 225 2.85 6.58 -4.39
N VAL A 226 3.91 7.26 -4.78
CA VAL A 226 5.19 7.29 -4.06
C VAL A 226 5.63 8.73 -3.82
N LEU A 227 5.76 9.13 -2.58
CA LEU A 227 6.34 10.42 -2.18
C LEU A 227 7.85 10.28 -1.95
N VAL A 228 8.63 11.02 -2.71
CA VAL A 228 10.08 11.16 -2.50
C VAL A 228 10.34 12.45 -1.73
N VAL A 229 10.69 12.32 -0.46
CA VAL A 229 10.88 13.47 0.44
C VAL A 229 12.22 14.15 0.21
N GLU A 230 13.28 13.39 0.11
CA GLU A 230 14.63 13.89 -0.11
C GLU A 230 15.48 12.83 -0.81
N ALA A 231 16.16 13.21 -1.89
CA ALA A 231 17.01 12.30 -2.66
C ALA A 231 18.19 13.03 -3.32
N ALA A 232 19.40 12.53 -3.11
CA ALA A 232 20.54 12.92 -3.93
C ALA A 232 20.44 12.29 -5.34
N GLU A 233 21.22 12.78 -6.31
CA GLU A 233 21.18 12.31 -7.71
C GLU A 233 21.35 10.80 -7.92
N LYS A 234 22.09 10.16 -7.03
CA LYS A 234 22.38 8.70 -7.05
C LYS A 234 21.66 7.96 -5.92
N SER A 235 20.58 8.51 -5.39
CA SER A 235 19.83 7.88 -4.30
C SER A 235 19.09 6.63 -4.77
N GLY A 236 19.08 5.59 -3.91
CA GLY A 236 18.25 4.39 -4.12
C GLY A 236 16.75 4.67 -4.14
N SER A 237 16.28 5.76 -3.54
CA SER A 237 14.87 6.18 -3.60
C SER A 237 14.41 6.61 -5.00
N LEU A 238 15.33 7.02 -5.87
CA LEU A 238 15.03 7.27 -7.28
C LEU A 238 14.72 5.98 -8.07
N VAL A 239 15.21 4.84 -7.58
CA VAL A 239 14.81 3.52 -8.11
C VAL A 239 13.33 3.27 -7.81
N SER A 240 12.86 3.61 -6.60
CA SER A 240 11.45 3.49 -6.26
C SER A 240 10.57 4.40 -7.12
N ALA A 241 10.98 5.65 -7.38
CA ALA A 241 10.26 6.56 -8.27
C ALA A 241 10.14 5.98 -9.70
N ARG A 242 11.23 5.43 -10.25
CA ARG A 242 11.19 4.76 -11.56
C ARG A 242 10.25 3.55 -11.56
N LEU A 243 10.35 2.68 -10.55
CA LEU A 243 9.47 1.52 -10.41
C LEU A 243 8.01 1.92 -10.28
N ALA A 244 7.71 3.02 -9.58
CA ALA A 244 6.37 3.57 -9.48
C ALA A 244 5.79 3.93 -10.87
N ILE A 245 6.57 4.64 -11.70
CA ILE A 245 6.18 4.96 -13.09
C ILE A 245 5.96 3.69 -13.92
N GLU A 246 6.88 2.72 -13.85
CA GLU A 246 6.76 1.44 -14.55
C GLU A 246 5.52 0.63 -14.12
N GLN A 247 5.01 0.90 -12.92
CA GLN A 247 3.83 0.27 -12.32
C GLN A 247 2.55 1.11 -12.44
N ASN A 248 2.57 2.21 -13.21
CA ASN A 248 1.46 3.16 -13.34
C ASN A 248 1.02 3.72 -11.97
N ARG A 249 1.98 4.12 -11.13
CA ARG A 249 1.73 4.80 -9.85
C ARG A 249 2.20 6.24 -9.95
N GLU A 250 1.46 7.14 -9.30
CA GLU A 250 1.84 8.55 -9.24
C GLU A 250 3.15 8.75 -8.46
N VAL A 251 3.95 9.70 -8.92
CA VAL A 251 5.20 10.07 -8.27
C VAL A 251 5.12 11.50 -7.79
N PHE A 252 5.25 11.66 -6.49
CA PHE A 252 5.26 12.94 -5.78
C PHE A 252 6.67 13.25 -5.32
N ALA A 253 7.08 14.51 -5.38
CA ALA A 253 8.38 14.92 -4.91
C ALA A 253 8.31 16.26 -4.16
N LEU A 254 8.98 16.32 -3.00
CA LEU A 254 9.12 17.58 -2.28
C LEU A 254 10.17 18.45 -2.97
N PRO A 255 9.88 19.74 -3.18
CA PRO A 255 10.86 20.68 -3.66
C PRO A 255 11.93 20.95 -2.59
N GLY A 256 13.07 21.44 -3.01
CA GLY A 256 14.12 21.85 -2.08
C GLY A 256 15.06 22.86 -2.74
N SER A 257 16.00 23.39 -1.97
CA SER A 257 16.98 24.35 -2.48
C SER A 257 17.85 23.72 -3.58
N ILE A 258 18.06 24.43 -4.66
CA ILE A 258 19.00 24.06 -5.75
C ILE A 258 20.44 23.89 -5.25
N HIS A 259 20.77 24.50 -4.10
CA HIS A 259 22.08 24.40 -3.48
C HIS A 259 22.20 23.18 -2.55
N ASN A 260 21.07 22.53 -2.21
CA ASN A 260 21.08 21.32 -1.38
C ASN A 260 21.33 20.07 -2.25
N PRO A 261 22.48 19.38 -2.09
CA PRO A 261 22.75 18.16 -2.86
C PRO A 261 21.72 17.06 -2.64
N GLN A 262 21.06 17.03 -1.47
CA GLN A 262 20.03 16.04 -1.13
C GLN A 262 18.66 16.33 -1.80
N ALA A 263 18.45 17.56 -2.30
CA ALA A 263 17.23 17.91 -3.05
C ALA A 263 17.34 17.66 -4.57
N ARG A 264 18.54 17.46 -5.10
CA ARG A 264 18.78 17.37 -6.55
C ARG A 264 17.99 16.25 -7.22
N GLY A 265 17.81 15.13 -6.55
CA GLY A 265 17.01 14.00 -7.05
C GLY A 265 15.54 14.36 -7.16
N CYS A 266 14.95 15.00 -6.14
CA CYS A 266 13.57 15.49 -6.16
C CYS A 266 13.35 16.53 -7.25
N LEU A 267 14.25 17.53 -7.36
CA LEU A 267 14.19 18.53 -8.41
C LEU A 267 14.26 17.92 -9.83
N ARG A 268 15.07 16.85 -10.00
CA ARG A 268 15.12 16.12 -11.25
C ARG A 268 13.82 15.38 -11.54
N LEU A 269 13.21 14.73 -10.52
CA LEU A 269 11.91 14.07 -10.68
C LEU A 269 10.82 15.05 -11.07
N ILE A 270 10.74 16.24 -10.43
CA ILE A 270 9.79 17.30 -10.77
C ILE A 270 9.97 17.74 -12.22
N ARG A 271 11.21 17.96 -12.69
CA ARG A 271 11.49 18.28 -14.10
C ARG A 271 11.10 17.16 -15.07
N GLN A 272 11.00 15.93 -14.60
CA GLN A 272 10.60 14.76 -15.40
C GLN A 272 9.09 14.47 -15.32
N GLY A 273 8.32 15.36 -14.66
CA GLY A 273 6.86 15.25 -14.57
C GLY A 273 6.32 14.70 -13.25
N ALA A 274 7.17 14.46 -12.24
CA ALA A 274 6.66 14.15 -10.91
C ALA A 274 5.91 15.35 -10.33
N VAL A 275 4.80 15.09 -9.65
CA VAL A 275 3.97 16.12 -9.02
C VAL A 275 4.75 16.78 -7.89
N LEU A 276 4.93 18.10 -7.96
CA LEU A 276 5.47 18.88 -6.87
C LEU A 276 4.43 18.97 -5.76
N VAL A 277 4.79 18.59 -4.53
CA VAL A 277 3.90 18.64 -3.38
C VAL A 277 4.49 19.49 -2.26
N ARG A 278 3.64 20.21 -1.55
CA ARG A 278 3.95 21.09 -0.42
C ARG A 278 3.29 20.59 0.87
N HIS A 279 2.14 19.93 0.74
CA HIS A 279 1.31 19.37 1.80
C HIS A 279 0.53 18.14 1.29
N VAL A 280 -0.11 17.41 2.19
CA VAL A 280 -0.80 16.15 1.87
C VAL A 280 -1.97 16.39 0.91
N ASP A 281 -2.63 17.55 0.97
CA ASP A 281 -3.76 17.85 0.07
C ASP A 281 -3.35 17.81 -1.41
N ASP A 282 -2.15 18.29 -1.77
CA ASP A 282 -1.63 18.20 -3.15
C ASP A 282 -1.60 16.74 -3.64
N ILE A 283 -1.29 15.79 -2.74
CA ILE A 283 -1.27 14.35 -3.03
C ILE A 283 -2.69 13.80 -3.20
N LEU A 284 -3.59 14.15 -2.27
CA LEU A 284 -4.95 13.61 -2.26
C LEU A 284 -5.79 14.12 -3.43
N GLU A 285 -5.61 15.37 -3.83
CA GLU A 285 -6.25 15.95 -5.02
C GLU A 285 -5.84 15.18 -6.27
N GLU A 286 -4.54 14.93 -6.47
CA GLU A 286 -4.02 14.21 -7.64
C GLU A 286 -4.52 12.76 -7.66
N LEU A 287 -4.46 12.05 -6.54
CA LEU A 287 -4.92 10.66 -6.44
C LEU A 287 -6.44 10.54 -6.61
N THR A 288 -7.22 11.55 -6.24
CA THR A 288 -8.66 11.58 -6.46
C THR A 288 -8.99 11.73 -7.94
N GLN A 289 -8.30 12.62 -8.65
CA GLN A 289 -8.43 12.81 -10.10
C GLN A 289 -8.02 11.54 -10.85
N TRP A 290 -6.91 10.93 -10.45
CA TRP A 290 -6.43 9.69 -11.04
C TRP A 290 -7.40 8.52 -10.82
N ALA A 291 -7.98 8.37 -9.61
CA ALA A 291 -8.99 7.36 -9.32
C ALA A 291 -10.28 7.56 -10.13
N ALA A 292 -10.69 8.81 -10.37
CA ALA A 292 -11.84 9.12 -11.22
C ALA A 292 -11.58 8.80 -12.70
N SER A 293 -10.32 8.86 -13.13
CA SER A 293 -9.89 8.58 -14.52
C SER A 293 -9.62 7.09 -14.77
N SER A 294 -9.53 6.25 -13.72
CA SER A 294 -9.14 4.83 -13.80
C SER A 294 -10.30 3.90 -13.49
N PRO A 295 -10.94 3.26 -14.49
CA PRO A 295 -12.13 2.40 -14.29
C PRO A 295 -11.94 1.25 -13.31
N ALA A 296 -10.71 0.71 -13.20
CA ALA A 296 -10.38 -0.42 -12.34
C ALA A 296 -10.43 -0.09 -10.83
N LEU A 297 -10.25 1.18 -10.44
CA LEU A 297 -10.31 1.62 -9.05
C LEU A 297 -11.70 2.13 -8.66
N ALA A 298 -12.49 2.59 -9.62
CA ALA A 298 -13.91 2.91 -9.41
C ALA A 298 -14.69 1.68 -8.94
N GLN A 299 -14.41 0.51 -9.51
CA GLN A 299 -15.05 -0.76 -9.11
C GLN A 299 -14.68 -1.23 -7.69
N SER A 300 -13.49 -0.87 -7.18
CA SER A 300 -13.09 -1.20 -5.80
C SER A 300 -13.77 -0.32 -4.75
N ARG A 301 -14.32 0.83 -5.14
CA ARG A 301 -15.10 1.72 -4.25
C ARG A 301 -16.56 1.29 -4.12
N GLU A 302 -17.12 0.58 -5.10
CA GLU A 302 -18.49 0.03 -5.02
C GLU A 302 -18.60 -1.18 -4.08
N ALA A 303 -17.48 -1.78 -3.67
CA ALA A 303 -17.42 -2.89 -2.72
C ALA A 303 -17.13 -2.47 -1.26
N GLY A 304 -17.15 -1.18 -0.94
CA GLY A 304 -17.12 -0.66 0.43
C GLY A 304 -18.45 -0.89 1.14
N PRO A 305 -18.50 -0.99 2.48
CA PRO A 305 -19.71 -1.29 3.20
C PRO A 305 -20.80 -0.28 2.83
N GLN A 306 -21.95 -0.80 2.40
CA GLN A 306 -23.16 -0.04 2.28
C GLN A 306 -23.48 0.51 3.68
N ASP A 307 -23.26 1.82 3.85
CA ASP A 307 -23.70 2.51 5.06
C ASP A 307 -25.19 2.33 5.23
N SER A 308 -25.50 1.49 6.19
CA SER A 308 -26.81 1.44 6.81
C SER A 308 -27.06 2.75 7.54
N ALA A 309 -28.19 3.34 7.21
CA ALA A 309 -28.97 4.29 7.99
C ALA A 309 -28.97 5.76 7.56
N GLY A 310 -30.05 6.17 6.91
CA GLY A 310 -30.90 7.30 7.31
C GLY A 310 -30.36 8.74 7.23
N GLY A 311 -29.23 8.99 6.60
CA GLY A 311 -28.69 10.34 6.44
C GLY A 311 -29.15 11.00 5.14
N ASP A 312 -29.56 12.27 5.22
CA ASP A 312 -29.94 13.07 4.06
C ASP A 312 -28.81 13.16 3.02
N PRO A 313 -29.06 12.86 1.74
CA PRO A 313 -28.07 12.89 0.68
C PRO A 313 -27.32 14.23 0.56
N LEU A 314 -27.97 15.37 0.86
CA LEU A 314 -27.36 16.69 0.78
C LEU A 314 -26.34 16.95 1.88
N LEU A 315 -26.59 16.45 3.11
CA LEU A 315 -25.65 16.64 4.22
C LEU A 315 -24.28 16.03 4.01
N ARG A 316 -24.18 15.03 3.13
CA ARG A 316 -22.91 14.41 2.75
C ARG A 316 -22.00 15.36 1.97
N TRP A 317 -22.60 16.34 1.30
CA TRP A 317 -21.91 17.28 0.41
C TRP A 317 -21.80 18.69 0.98
N LEU A 318 -22.41 18.93 2.15
CA LEU A 318 -22.25 20.16 2.90
C LEU A 318 -21.09 20.05 3.88
N SER A 319 -20.23 21.06 3.90
CA SER A 319 -19.11 21.23 4.82
C SER A 319 -19.22 22.59 5.53
N ASP A 320 -18.23 22.91 6.35
CA ASP A 320 -18.12 24.23 7.00
C ASP A 320 -17.82 25.36 5.99
N ALA A 321 -17.36 25.00 4.78
CA ALA A 321 -17.13 25.95 3.69
C ALA A 321 -18.39 26.08 2.83
N PRO A 322 -18.74 27.32 2.37
CA PRO A 322 -19.93 27.57 1.55
C PRO A 322 -19.90 26.79 0.23
N SER A 323 -20.92 25.99 -0.03
CA SER A 323 -21.09 25.22 -1.26
C SER A 323 -22.18 25.87 -2.13
N PRO A 324 -21.88 26.32 -3.36
CA PRO A 324 -22.87 26.88 -4.29
C PRO A 324 -23.96 25.88 -4.65
N LEU A 325 -25.20 26.35 -4.86
CA LEU A 325 -26.34 25.49 -5.21
C LEU A 325 -26.04 24.63 -6.46
N ASP A 326 -25.45 25.24 -7.49
CA ASP A 326 -25.12 24.53 -8.74
C ASP A 326 -24.14 23.35 -8.52
N ALA A 327 -23.19 23.53 -7.60
CA ALA A 327 -22.28 22.45 -7.21
C ALA A 327 -23.04 21.32 -6.51
N LEU A 328 -23.95 21.64 -5.60
CA LEU A 328 -24.76 20.64 -4.88
C LEU A 328 -25.72 19.90 -5.83
N VAL A 329 -26.31 20.59 -6.79
CA VAL A 329 -27.16 19.98 -7.83
C VAL A 329 -26.34 18.96 -8.66
N ASN A 330 -25.13 19.35 -9.08
CA ASN A 330 -24.24 18.47 -9.84
C ASN A 330 -23.76 17.25 -9.04
N LEU A 331 -23.49 17.43 -7.74
CA LEU A 331 -22.99 16.37 -6.85
C LEU A 331 -24.06 15.38 -6.42
N THR A 332 -25.32 15.87 -6.27
CA THR A 332 -26.44 15.04 -5.80
C THR A 332 -27.26 14.45 -6.94
N GLY A 333 -27.18 15.02 -8.14
CA GLY A 333 -28.04 14.67 -9.28
C GLY A 333 -29.53 15.08 -9.10
N LEU A 334 -29.86 15.83 -8.05
CA LEU A 334 -31.21 16.34 -7.80
C LEU A 334 -31.55 17.47 -8.76
N ALA A 335 -32.84 17.58 -9.13
CA ALA A 335 -33.31 18.77 -9.84
C ALA A 335 -33.19 20.03 -8.95
N VAL A 336 -32.92 21.18 -9.54
CA VAL A 336 -32.73 22.45 -8.81
C VAL A 336 -33.84 22.74 -7.79
N PRO A 337 -35.15 22.61 -8.13
CA PRO A 337 -36.23 22.84 -7.16
C PRO A 337 -36.22 21.88 -5.97
N ASP A 338 -35.87 20.59 -6.22
CA ASP A 338 -35.82 19.58 -5.17
C ASP A 338 -34.62 19.79 -4.24
N CYS A 339 -33.48 20.15 -4.80
CA CYS A 339 -32.27 20.49 -4.05
C CYS A 339 -32.54 21.72 -3.15
N GLN A 340 -33.16 22.78 -3.67
CA GLN A 340 -33.52 23.98 -2.90
C GLN A 340 -34.50 23.66 -1.78
N ARG A 341 -35.57 22.91 -2.08
CA ARG A 341 -36.56 22.53 -1.06
C ARG A 341 -35.88 21.76 0.07
N ARG A 342 -35.04 20.81 -0.24
CA ARG A 342 -34.36 19.98 0.76
C ARG A 342 -33.34 20.77 1.59
N LEU A 343 -32.64 21.73 1.00
CA LEU A 343 -31.73 22.63 1.71
C LEU A 343 -32.50 23.52 2.71
N LEU A 344 -33.68 24.02 2.34
CA LEU A 344 -34.55 24.79 3.26
C LEU A 344 -35.10 23.92 4.40
N GLU A 345 -35.45 22.65 4.12
CA GLU A 345 -35.83 21.71 5.17
C GLU A 345 -34.70 21.50 6.18
N LEU A 346 -33.45 21.30 5.70
CA LEU A 346 -32.26 21.16 6.55
C LEU A 346 -31.91 22.43 7.32
N GLU A 347 -32.23 23.62 6.78
CA GLU A 347 -32.08 24.88 7.49
C GLU A 347 -33.10 25.00 8.63
N LEU A 348 -34.34 24.59 8.39
CA LEU A 348 -35.38 24.54 9.42
C LEU A 348 -35.05 23.49 10.50
N GLU A 349 -34.40 22.43 10.15
CA GLU A 349 -33.89 21.42 11.09
C GLU A 349 -32.64 21.88 11.86
N GLY A 350 -32.08 23.05 11.54
CA GLY A 350 -30.85 23.57 12.15
C GLY A 350 -29.58 22.82 11.77
N ARG A 351 -29.57 22.11 10.66
CA ARG A 351 -28.45 21.25 10.17
C ARG A 351 -27.68 21.87 9.01
N ALA A 352 -28.26 22.88 8.37
CA ALA A 352 -27.62 23.67 7.33
C ALA A 352 -27.94 25.14 7.50
N ALA A 353 -27.16 26.03 6.90
CA ALA A 353 -27.46 27.47 6.84
C ALA A 353 -26.98 28.06 5.52
N GLN A 354 -27.68 29.11 5.07
CA GLN A 354 -27.24 29.90 3.92
C GLN A 354 -26.17 30.89 4.36
N ALA A 355 -25.04 30.90 3.68
CA ALA A 355 -23.90 31.79 3.90
C ALA A 355 -23.53 32.55 2.61
N PRO A 356 -22.78 33.65 2.67
CA PRO A 356 -22.22 34.28 1.47
C PRO A 356 -21.38 33.28 0.67
N GLY A 357 -21.83 32.97 -0.56
CA GLY A 357 -21.18 32.01 -1.45
C GLY A 357 -21.83 30.64 -1.54
N GLY A 358 -22.84 30.33 -0.71
CA GLY A 358 -23.56 29.04 -0.79
C GLY A 358 -24.12 28.55 0.53
N TRP A 359 -24.26 27.23 0.66
CA TRP A 359 -24.79 26.54 1.82
C TRP A 359 -23.68 25.89 2.65
N VAL A 360 -23.77 25.97 3.98
CA VAL A 360 -22.83 25.35 4.93
C VAL A 360 -23.56 24.35 5.81
N ARG A 361 -22.85 23.33 6.29
CA ARG A 361 -23.34 22.41 7.32
C ARG A 361 -23.19 23.05 8.70
N LEU A 362 -24.21 22.95 9.52
CA LEU A 362 -24.13 23.32 10.92
C LEU A 362 -23.73 22.11 11.78
N PRO A 363 -22.97 22.31 12.87
CA PRO A 363 -22.67 21.26 13.82
C PRO A 363 -23.97 20.74 14.47
N GLU A 364 -24.09 19.42 14.60
CA GLU A 364 -25.21 18.84 15.35
C GLU A 364 -25.09 19.31 16.81
N ASN A 365 -26.12 20.06 17.29
CA ASN A 365 -26.16 20.41 18.70
C ASN A 365 -26.28 19.12 19.52
N ALA A 366 -25.28 18.88 20.40
CA ALA A 366 -25.23 17.76 21.33
C ALA A 366 -26.33 17.90 22.43
#